data_68bc26b6bfa9b11880b196eb14b5b62c
#
_entry.id   68bc26b6bfa9b11880b196eb14b5b62c
#
_cell.length_a   1.000
_cell.length_b   1.000
_cell.length_c   1.000
_cell.angle_alpha   90.00
_cell.angle_beta   90.00
_cell.angle_gamma   90.00
#
_symmetry.space_group_name_H-M   'P 1'
#
loop_
_entity.id
_entity.type
_entity.pdbx_description
1 polymer ?
#
loop_
_entity_poly.entity_id
_entity_poly.type
_entity_poly.pdbx_seq_one_letter_code
_entity_poly.pdbx_strand_id
1 'polypeptide(L)'
;MGEAIVITSGKGGVGKTTSTANIGTALALMEKKVCLIDTDIGLRNLDVVMGLENRIIYDIVDVIEGRCKLKQALIKDKRFDCLALLPASQTSDKSVGTTEHMKKIITELKQEYDYIIIDCPAGIEQGFQNAVAGADKAIVITTPEKSSVRDADRIIGLLENKEIEDPKLVINRIRNHMMKSGDMYDVDEILQILSIDLIGIVIDDDEVIKASHKGEPVAFHPNSKASISYRNIARRILGETVPLQSLENEKGVFQKVKKFFGIRS
;
A
#
# COMPACT_ATOMS: atom_id res chain seq x y z
N MET A 1 18.42 -11.07 3.81
CA MET A 1 17.39 -11.58 2.89
C MET A 1 16.25 -10.57 2.91
N GLY A 2 15.71 -10.19 1.74
CA GLY A 2 14.66 -9.18 1.67
C GLY A 2 13.37 -9.60 2.35
N GLU A 3 12.51 -8.63 2.66
CA GLU A 3 11.21 -8.81 3.33
C GLU A 3 10.07 -8.61 2.32
N ALA A 4 9.10 -9.52 2.28
CA ALA A 4 7.92 -9.44 1.44
C ALA A 4 6.70 -9.02 2.25
N ILE A 5 6.05 -7.91 1.82
CA ILE A 5 4.90 -7.33 2.49
C ILE A 5 3.72 -7.29 1.50
N VAL A 6 2.65 -8.00 1.81
CA VAL A 6 1.42 -7.95 1.02
C VAL A 6 0.53 -6.78 1.48
N ILE A 7 0.08 -5.98 0.52
CA ILE A 7 -0.91 -4.92 0.75
C ILE A 7 -2.28 -5.46 0.35
N THR A 8 -3.16 -5.63 1.32
CA THR A 8 -4.47 -6.25 1.11
C THR A 8 -5.63 -5.47 1.69
N SER A 9 -6.85 -5.82 1.34
CA SER A 9 -8.08 -5.24 1.90
C SER A 9 -9.27 -6.12 1.59
N GLY A 10 -10.32 -6.04 2.39
CA GLY A 10 -11.56 -6.76 2.16
C GLY A 10 -12.44 -6.15 1.07
N LYS A 11 -12.23 -4.90 0.68
CA LYS A 11 -13.08 -4.15 -0.26
C LYS A 11 -12.28 -3.58 -1.42
N GLY A 12 -12.87 -3.57 -2.61
CA GLY A 12 -12.32 -2.84 -3.76
C GLY A 12 -12.39 -1.32 -3.58
N GLY A 13 -11.45 -0.60 -4.19
CA GLY A 13 -11.47 0.88 -4.21
C GLY A 13 -10.98 1.58 -2.94
N VAL A 14 -10.54 0.87 -1.89
CA VAL A 14 -10.00 1.49 -0.66
C VAL A 14 -8.59 2.07 -0.81
N GLY A 15 -7.93 1.82 -1.95
CA GLY A 15 -6.62 2.41 -2.28
C GLY A 15 -5.43 1.48 -2.06
N LYS A 16 -5.58 0.15 -2.16
CA LYS A 16 -4.47 -0.82 -2.12
C LYS A 16 -3.36 -0.46 -3.10
N THR A 17 -3.66 -0.46 -4.40
CA THR A 17 -2.71 -0.17 -5.48
C THR A 17 -2.02 1.17 -5.29
N THR A 18 -2.78 2.20 -4.92
CA THR A 18 -2.21 3.52 -4.59
C THR A 18 -1.26 3.44 -3.40
N SER A 19 -1.63 2.70 -2.35
CA SER A 19 -0.77 2.53 -1.16
C SER A 19 0.48 1.71 -1.49
N THR A 20 0.36 0.65 -2.28
CA THR A 20 1.49 -0.15 -2.78
C THR A 20 2.50 0.72 -3.52
N ALA A 21 2.05 1.50 -4.51
CA ALA A 21 2.90 2.40 -5.28
C ALA A 21 3.61 3.43 -4.37
N ASN A 22 2.86 4.05 -3.44
CA ASN A 22 3.39 5.13 -2.62
C ASN A 22 4.28 4.65 -1.47
N ILE A 23 3.97 3.53 -0.82
CA ILE A 23 4.84 2.92 0.20
C ILE A 23 6.14 2.45 -0.45
N GLY A 24 6.07 1.76 -1.59
CA GLY A 24 7.26 1.30 -2.30
C GLY A 24 8.14 2.46 -2.79
N THR A 25 7.52 3.51 -3.34
CA THR A 25 8.24 4.74 -3.72
C THR A 25 8.86 5.42 -2.50
N ALA A 26 8.17 5.51 -1.37
CA ALA A 26 8.70 6.11 -0.15
C ALA A 26 9.90 5.33 0.40
N LEU A 27 9.88 4.00 0.35
CA LEU A 27 11.04 3.16 0.70
C LEU A 27 12.22 3.37 -0.26
N ALA A 28 11.96 3.48 -1.57
CA ALA A 28 12.98 3.77 -2.57
C ALA A 28 13.61 5.17 -2.39
N LEU A 29 12.82 6.17 -1.98
CA LEU A 29 13.31 7.50 -1.58
C LEU A 29 14.24 7.46 -0.37
N MET A 30 14.17 6.39 0.43
CA MET A 30 15.06 6.10 1.56
C MET A 30 16.17 5.11 1.17
N GLU A 31 16.50 5.05 -0.13
CA GLU A 31 17.60 4.26 -0.70
C GLU A 31 17.48 2.73 -0.49
N LYS A 32 16.25 2.23 -0.23
CA LYS A 32 16.01 0.79 -0.17
C LYS A 32 15.78 0.24 -1.58
N LYS A 33 16.29 -0.97 -1.84
CA LYS A 33 15.98 -1.71 -3.06
C LYS A 33 14.59 -2.31 -2.96
N VAL A 34 13.67 -1.85 -3.80
CA VAL A 34 12.25 -2.20 -3.73
C VAL A 34 11.77 -2.83 -5.03
N CYS A 35 11.07 -3.95 -4.94
CA CYS A 35 10.32 -4.53 -6.04
C CYS A 35 8.83 -4.46 -5.72
N LEU A 36 8.05 -3.82 -6.58
CA LEU A 36 6.59 -3.86 -6.53
C LEU A 36 6.11 -5.04 -7.37
N ILE A 37 5.11 -5.78 -6.91
CA ILE A 37 4.46 -6.84 -7.67
C ILE A 37 2.97 -6.51 -7.78
N ASP A 38 2.46 -6.41 -9.01
CA ASP A 38 1.03 -6.39 -9.28
C ASP A 38 0.53 -7.83 -9.45
N THR A 39 -0.40 -8.25 -8.60
CA THR A 39 -1.00 -9.59 -8.68
C THR A 39 -2.46 -9.55 -9.13
N ASP A 40 -2.99 -8.39 -9.54
CA ASP A 40 -4.36 -8.26 -10.07
C ASP A 40 -4.43 -8.62 -11.55
N ILE A 41 -4.27 -9.92 -11.83
CA ILE A 41 -4.31 -10.47 -13.20
C ILE A 41 -5.67 -10.14 -13.83
N GLY A 42 -5.64 -9.59 -15.04
CA GLY A 42 -6.80 -9.18 -15.82
C GLY A 42 -7.19 -7.71 -15.65
N LEU A 43 -6.79 -7.02 -14.58
CA LEU A 43 -7.07 -5.59 -14.38
C LEU A 43 -5.83 -4.71 -14.48
N ARG A 44 -4.69 -5.15 -13.96
CA ARG A 44 -3.38 -4.46 -14.01
C ARG A 44 -3.49 -2.93 -13.90
N ASN A 45 -3.27 -2.41 -12.71
CA ASN A 45 -3.41 -0.98 -12.43
C ASN A 45 -2.15 -0.33 -11.84
N LEU A 46 -1.24 -1.12 -11.28
CA LEU A 46 -0.08 -0.59 -10.57
C LEU A 46 0.90 0.11 -11.53
N ASP A 47 1.05 -0.40 -12.76
CA ASP A 47 1.86 0.19 -13.83
C ASP A 47 1.36 1.58 -14.23
N VAL A 48 0.04 1.80 -14.28
CA VAL A 48 -0.57 3.09 -14.58
C VAL A 48 -0.27 4.11 -13.47
N VAL A 49 -0.43 3.71 -12.19
CA VAL A 49 -0.11 4.58 -11.05
C VAL A 49 1.37 4.95 -11.04
N MET A 50 2.24 4.04 -11.50
CA MET A 50 3.69 4.25 -11.59
C MET A 50 4.14 4.97 -12.87
N GLY A 51 3.28 5.12 -13.89
CA GLY A 51 3.61 5.68 -15.21
C GLY A 51 4.57 4.80 -16.01
N LEU A 52 4.43 3.48 -15.88
CA LEU A 52 5.30 2.48 -16.51
C LEU A 52 4.58 1.63 -17.56
N GLU A 53 3.31 1.89 -17.85
CA GLU A 53 2.43 1.09 -18.71
C GLU A 53 2.99 0.89 -20.12
N ASN A 54 3.69 1.90 -20.66
CA ASN A 54 4.29 1.85 -22.00
C ASN A 54 5.65 1.15 -22.08
N ARG A 55 6.13 0.54 -20.97
CA ARG A 55 7.44 -0.12 -20.89
C ARG A 55 7.34 -1.62 -20.71
N ILE A 56 6.14 -2.15 -20.66
CA ILE A 56 5.88 -3.57 -20.39
C ILE A 56 6.10 -4.36 -21.68
N ILE A 57 7.03 -5.32 -21.61
CA ILE A 57 7.30 -6.30 -22.68
C ILE A 57 6.83 -7.68 -22.21
N TYR A 58 7.13 -8.02 -20.96
CA TYR A 58 6.75 -9.25 -20.30
C TYR A 58 6.07 -8.96 -18.99
N ASP A 59 5.23 -9.88 -18.54
CA ASP A 59 4.49 -9.79 -17.29
C ASP A 59 4.71 -11.02 -16.38
N ILE A 60 4.06 -11.04 -15.23
CA ILE A 60 4.19 -12.14 -14.26
C ILE A 60 3.77 -13.49 -14.85
N VAL A 61 2.79 -13.51 -15.76
CA VAL A 61 2.32 -14.74 -16.39
C VAL A 61 3.36 -15.27 -17.38
N ASP A 62 4.07 -14.40 -18.10
CA ASP A 62 5.19 -14.82 -18.95
C ASP A 62 6.31 -15.52 -18.15
N VAL A 63 6.56 -15.04 -16.93
CA VAL A 63 7.51 -15.68 -16.02
C VAL A 63 7.00 -17.05 -15.56
N ILE A 64 5.73 -17.13 -15.14
CA ILE A 64 5.09 -18.35 -14.66
C ILE A 64 5.10 -19.43 -15.74
N GLU A 65 4.80 -19.08 -16.98
CA GLU A 65 4.76 -20.00 -18.12
C GLU A 65 6.15 -20.26 -18.75
N GLY A 66 7.22 -19.65 -18.22
CA GLY A 66 8.58 -19.85 -18.68
C GLY A 66 8.90 -19.20 -20.02
N ARG A 67 8.07 -18.26 -20.51
CA ARG A 67 8.31 -17.49 -21.74
C ARG A 67 9.47 -16.50 -21.60
N CYS A 68 9.76 -16.07 -20.38
CA CYS A 68 10.90 -15.22 -20.08
C CYS A 68 11.48 -15.52 -18.68
N LYS A 69 12.69 -15.01 -18.42
CA LYS A 69 13.28 -15.03 -17.07
C LYS A 69 12.70 -13.87 -16.24
N LEU A 70 12.61 -14.03 -14.91
CA LEU A 70 12.09 -13.01 -14.00
C LEU A 70 12.73 -11.62 -14.24
N LYS A 71 14.06 -11.55 -14.41
CA LYS A 71 14.77 -10.29 -14.69
C LYS A 71 14.35 -9.58 -15.97
N GLN A 72 13.80 -10.29 -16.95
CA GLN A 72 13.32 -9.69 -18.20
C GLN A 72 11.93 -9.08 -18.07
N ALA A 73 11.11 -9.56 -17.11
CA ALA A 73 9.81 -9.01 -16.80
C ALA A 73 9.85 -7.82 -15.82
N LEU A 74 10.98 -7.62 -15.13
CA LEU A 74 11.15 -6.50 -14.21
C LEU A 74 11.36 -5.18 -14.97
N ILE A 75 10.55 -4.19 -14.67
CA ILE A 75 10.63 -2.84 -15.22
C ILE A 75 11.24 -1.92 -14.16
N LYS A 76 12.44 -1.42 -14.41
CA LYS A 76 13.05 -0.40 -13.55
C LYS A 76 12.34 0.93 -13.67
N ASP A 77 12.09 1.59 -12.56
CA ASP A 77 11.57 2.96 -12.56
C ASP A 77 12.60 3.92 -13.19
N LYS A 78 12.12 4.94 -13.93
CA LYS A 78 12.99 5.92 -14.58
C LYS A 78 13.67 6.87 -13.60
N ARG A 79 13.07 7.02 -12.43
CA ARG A 79 13.44 8.01 -11.40
C ARG A 79 14.40 7.42 -10.37
N PHE A 80 14.34 6.07 -10.18
CA PHE A 80 15.14 5.36 -9.17
C PHE A 80 15.62 4.01 -9.67
N ASP A 81 16.93 3.82 -9.71
CA ASP A 81 17.52 2.51 -10.05
C ASP A 81 17.22 1.42 -9.02
N CYS A 82 16.85 1.81 -7.81
CA CYS A 82 16.51 0.89 -6.72
C CYS A 82 15.04 0.48 -6.67
N LEU A 83 14.19 0.96 -7.60
CA LEU A 83 12.76 0.65 -7.68
C LEU A 83 12.44 -0.10 -8.96
N ALA A 84 11.82 -1.26 -8.84
CA ALA A 84 11.35 -2.06 -9.97
C ALA A 84 9.88 -2.46 -9.80
N LEU A 85 9.22 -2.78 -10.92
CA LEU A 85 7.87 -3.30 -10.99
C LEU A 85 7.86 -4.62 -11.74
N LEU A 86 7.23 -5.65 -11.18
CA LEU A 86 6.77 -6.84 -11.89
C LEU A 86 5.26 -6.67 -12.16
N PRO A 87 4.86 -6.41 -13.43
CA PRO A 87 3.47 -6.13 -13.75
C PRO A 87 2.62 -7.40 -13.82
N ALA A 88 1.32 -7.27 -13.53
CA ALA A 88 0.33 -8.30 -13.82
C ALA A 88 0.06 -8.42 -15.31
N SER A 89 -0.53 -9.54 -15.74
CA SER A 89 -1.05 -9.70 -17.10
C SER A 89 -2.42 -9.04 -17.26
N GLN A 90 -2.66 -8.39 -18.41
CA GLN A 90 -3.97 -7.84 -18.76
C GLN A 90 -4.89 -8.83 -19.45
N THR A 91 -4.33 -9.82 -20.14
CA THR A 91 -5.07 -10.70 -21.07
C THR A 91 -5.20 -12.13 -20.58
N SER A 92 -4.49 -12.50 -19.53
CA SER A 92 -4.50 -13.86 -18.99
C SER A 92 -5.68 -14.11 -18.06
N ASP A 93 -6.11 -15.37 -17.98
CA ASP A 93 -7.12 -15.80 -17.04
C ASP A 93 -6.58 -15.68 -15.59
N LYS A 94 -7.46 -15.28 -14.66
CA LYS A 94 -7.12 -15.19 -13.22
C LYS A 94 -6.72 -16.52 -12.59
N SER A 95 -7.03 -17.63 -13.23
CA SER A 95 -6.62 -18.97 -12.81
C SER A 95 -5.15 -19.29 -13.11
N VAL A 96 -4.47 -18.48 -13.94
CA VAL A 96 -3.06 -18.65 -14.25
C VAL A 96 -2.24 -18.20 -13.04
N GLY A 97 -1.45 -19.11 -12.52
CA GLY A 97 -0.64 -18.86 -11.34
C GLY A 97 -1.14 -19.60 -10.10
N THR A 98 -0.21 -20.18 -9.40
CA THR A 98 -0.44 -20.91 -8.16
C THR A 98 0.34 -20.26 -7.02
N THR A 99 -0.01 -20.63 -5.80
CA THR A 99 0.74 -20.23 -4.60
C THR A 99 2.24 -20.61 -4.70
N GLU A 100 2.54 -21.75 -5.32
CA GLU A 100 3.92 -22.23 -5.52
C GLU A 100 4.71 -21.33 -6.49
N HIS A 101 4.10 -20.87 -7.58
CA HIS A 101 4.71 -19.93 -8.50
C HIS A 101 5.04 -18.61 -7.80
N MET A 102 4.10 -18.07 -7.02
CA MET A 102 4.31 -16.83 -6.27
C MET A 102 5.42 -16.98 -5.23
N LYS A 103 5.44 -18.07 -4.45
CA LYS A 103 6.53 -18.35 -3.50
C LYS A 103 7.89 -18.37 -4.19
N LYS A 104 8.01 -19.02 -5.34
CA LYS A 104 9.26 -19.09 -6.10
C LYS A 104 9.73 -17.71 -6.56
N ILE A 105 8.83 -16.91 -7.17
CA ILE A 105 9.12 -15.56 -7.63
C ILE A 105 9.58 -14.69 -6.46
N ILE A 106 8.84 -14.68 -5.35
CA ILE A 106 9.15 -13.87 -4.17
C ILE A 106 10.50 -14.31 -3.56
N THR A 107 10.77 -15.60 -3.48
CA THR A 107 12.04 -16.12 -2.96
C THR A 107 13.23 -15.67 -3.81
N GLU A 108 13.09 -15.64 -5.13
CA GLU A 108 14.13 -15.14 -6.04
C GLU A 108 14.33 -13.63 -5.86
N LEU A 109 13.25 -12.84 -5.77
CA LEU A 109 13.32 -11.40 -5.56
C LEU A 109 13.94 -11.01 -4.22
N LYS A 110 13.71 -11.77 -3.14
CA LYS A 110 14.31 -11.55 -1.82
C LYS A 110 15.84 -11.62 -1.81
N GLN A 111 16.45 -12.19 -2.85
CA GLN A 111 17.91 -12.23 -2.98
C GLN A 111 18.50 -10.90 -3.50
N GLU A 112 17.71 -10.10 -4.21
CA GLU A 112 18.18 -8.88 -4.88
C GLU A 112 17.57 -7.58 -4.28
N TYR A 113 16.40 -7.67 -3.63
CA TYR A 113 15.67 -6.52 -3.10
C TYR A 113 15.57 -6.57 -1.57
N ASP A 114 15.60 -5.41 -0.94
CA ASP A 114 15.40 -5.27 0.52
C ASP A 114 13.91 -5.45 0.88
N TYR A 115 13.02 -4.93 0.03
CA TYR A 115 11.57 -5.01 0.20
C TYR A 115 10.87 -5.45 -1.08
N ILE A 116 9.93 -6.38 -0.95
CA ILE A 116 8.99 -6.79 -1.99
C ILE A 116 7.59 -6.38 -1.53
N ILE A 117 6.98 -5.41 -2.21
CA ILE A 117 5.64 -4.93 -1.87
C ILE A 117 4.65 -5.50 -2.88
N ILE A 118 3.70 -6.30 -2.41
CA ILE A 118 2.79 -7.07 -3.24
C ILE A 118 1.42 -6.43 -3.22
N ASP A 119 0.96 -5.92 -4.37
CA ASP A 119 -0.41 -5.42 -4.54
C ASP A 119 -1.35 -6.62 -4.72
N CYS A 120 -2.21 -6.85 -3.73
CA CYS A 120 -3.16 -7.94 -3.71
C CYS A 120 -4.46 -7.54 -4.44
N PRO A 121 -5.08 -8.38 -5.27
CA PRO A 121 -6.40 -8.11 -5.83
C PRO A 121 -7.45 -7.95 -4.73
N ALA A 122 -8.58 -7.33 -5.05
CA ALA A 122 -9.70 -7.23 -4.12
C ALA A 122 -10.37 -8.60 -3.92
N GLY A 123 -10.85 -8.84 -2.70
CA GLY A 123 -11.58 -10.06 -2.36
C GLY A 123 -10.71 -11.12 -1.66
N ILE A 124 -11.22 -12.31 -1.58
CA ILE A 124 -10.68 -13.43 -0.79
C ILE A 124 -10.42 -14.70 -1.63
N GLU A 125 -10.55 -14.57 -2.94
CA GLU A 125 -10.49 -15.69 -3.88
C GLU A 125 -9.03 -16.11 -4.17
N GLN A 126 -8.82 -16.88 -5.22
CA GLN A 126 -7.52 -17.47 -5.58
C GLN A 126 -6.42 -16.40 -5.70
N GLY A 127 -6.72 -15.21 -6.24
CA GLY A 127 -5.76 -14.12 -6.35
C GLY A 127 -5.21 -13.66 -5.00
N PHE A 128 -6.08 -13.56 -3.98
CA PHE A 128 -5.67 -13.28 -2.60
C PHE A 128 -4.75 -14.39 -2.06
N GLN A 129 -5.14 -15.67 -2.27
CA GLN A 129 -4.35 -16.80 -1.80
C GLN A 129 -2.94 -16.80 -2.40
N ASN A 130 -2.83 -16.48 -3.69
CA ASN A 130 -1.57 -16.38 -4.40
C ASN A 130 -0.71 -15.22 -3.88
N ALA A 131 -1.30 -14.02 -3.71
CA ALA A 131 -0.59 -12.84 -3.23
C ALA A 131 -0.02 -13.04 -1.82
N VAL A 132 -0.77 -13.70 -0.94
CA VAL A 132 -0.38 -13.93 0.46
C VAL A 132 0.67 -15.04 0.60
N ALA A 133 0.71 -16.01 -0.32
CA ALA A 133 1.47 -17.25 -0.15
C ALA A 133 2.99 -17.09 0.03
N GLY A 134 3.58 -16.00 -0.41
CA GLY A 134 5.03 -15.75 -0.27
C GLY A 134 5.36 -14.56 0.63
N ALA A 135 4.35 -13.92 1.20
CA ALA A 135 4.53 -12.75 2.05
C ALA A 135 5.02 -13.15 3.45
N ASP A 136 5.89 -12.33 4.03
CA ASP A 136 6.33 -12.46 5.43
C ASP A 136 5.42 -11.65 6.36
N LYS A 137 4.90 -10.52 5.86
CA LYS A 137 4.06 -9.58 6.59
C LYS A 137 2.88 -9.12 5.75
N ALA A 138 1.86 -8.58 6.40
CA ALA A 138 0.72 -7.98 5.73
C ALA A 138 0.42 -6.58 6.25
N ILE A 139 -0.04 -5.71 5.35
CA ILE A 139 -0.65 -4.43 5.68
C ILE A 139 -2.07 -4.45 5.14
N VAL A 140 -3.04 -4.30 6.05
CA VAL A 140 -4.45 -4.23 5.73
C VAL A 140 -4.84 -2.77 5.52
N ILE A 141 -5.38 -2.45 4.33
CA ILE A 141 -5.88 -1.11 4.02
C ILE A 141 -7.39 -1.09 4.23
N THR A 142 -7.86 -0.12 5.00
CA THR A 142 -9.28 0.18 5.14
C THR A 142 -9.55 1.67 4.98
N THR A 143 -10.81 2.06 4.76
CA THR A 143 -11.28 3.44 4.88
C THR A 143 -12.19 3.54 6.13
N PRO A 144 -12.44 4.74 6.70
CA PRO A 144 -13.23 4.87 7.94
C PRO A 144 -14.74 4.66 7.75
N GLU A 145 -15.13 3.93 6.71
CA GLU A 145 -16.54 3.59 6.41
C GLU A 145 -16.90 2.22 7.02
N LYS A 146 -18.11 2.10 7.60
CA LYS A 146 -18.59 0.88 8.26
C LYS A 146 -18.40 -0.41 7.42
N SER A 147 -18.74 -0.34 6.14
CA SER A 147 -18.59 -1.51 5.24
C SER A 147 -17.13 -1.90 5.06
N SER A 148 -16.23 -0.92 4.92
CA SER A 148 -14.80 -1.14 4.70
C SER A 148 -14.14 -1.76 5.93
N VAL A 149 -14.49 -1.28 7.13
CA VAL A 149 -13.98 -1.81 8.41
C VAL A 149 -14.44 -3.24 8.62
N ARG A 150 -15.73 -3.54 8.38
CA ARG A 150 -16.24 -4.92 8.48
C ARG A 150 -15.58 -5.88 7.51
N ASP A 151 -15.29 -5.42 6.28
CA ASP A 151 -14.63 -6.27 5.28
C ASP A 151 -13.13 -6.44 5.62
N ALA A 152 -12.50 -5.45 6.27
CA ALA A 152 -11.13 -5.55 6.78
C ALA A 152 -11.02 -6.59 7.91
N ASP A 153 -11.98 -6.64 8.83
CA ASP A 153 -12.04 -7.64 9.90
C ASP A 153 -12.00 -9.08 9.34
N ARG A 154 -12.77 -9.33 8.27
CA ARG A 154 -12.74 -10.65 7.59
C ARG A 154 -11.37 -11.00 7.01
N ILE A 155 -10.67 -10.02 6.44
CA ILE A 155 -9.31 -10.22 5.90
C ILE A 155 -8.32 -10.53 7.01
N ILE A 156 -8.41 -9.86 8.14
CA ILE A 156 -7.55 -10.10 9.31
C ILE A 156 -7.67 -11.56 9.75
N GLY A 157 -8.89 -12.07 9.95
CA GLY A 157 -9.11 -13.47 10.30
C GLY A 157 -8.61 -14.48 9.25
N LEU A 158 -8.60 -14.09 7.94
CA LEU A 158 -8.02 -14.93 6.89
C LEU A 158 -6.49 -14.92 6.91
N LEU A 159 -5.84 -13.80 7.24
CA LEU A 159 -4.39 -13.69 7.37
C LEU A 159 -3.87 -14.53 8.54
N GLU A 160 -4.56 -14.50 9.69
CA GLU A 160 -4.25 -15.33 10.84
C GLU A 160 -4.25 -16.82 10.49
N ASN A 161 -5.25 -17.29 9.72
CA ASN A 161 -5.32 -18.67 9.21
C ASN A 161 -4.21 -19.03 8.20
N LYS A 162 -3.43 -18.04 7.72
CA LYS A 162 -2.32 -18.22 6.78
C LYS A 162 -0.95 -18.06 7.43
N GLU A 163 -0.91 -18.08 8.77
CA GLU A 163 0.32 -17.94 9.54
C GLU A 163 1.07 -16.61 9.28
N ILE A 164 0.37 -15.58 8.78
CA ILE A 164 0.89 -14.22 8.76
C ILE A 164 0.60 -13.59 10.12
N GLU A 165 1.61 -13.60 10.95
CA GLU A 165 1.54 -13.02 12.28
C GLU A 165 1.56 -11.49 12.23
N ASP A 166 0.83 -10.85 13.15
CA ASP A 166 0.89 -9.42 13.43
C ASP A 166 0.67 -8.50 12.19
N PRO A 167 -0.46 -8.67 11.45
CA PRO A 167 -0.78 -7.78 10.35
C PRO A 167 -0.95 -6.34 10.86
N LYS A 168 -0.47 -5.35 10.08
CA LYS A 168 -0.57 -3.93 10.44
C LYS A 168 -1.70 -3.25 9.68
N LEU A 169 -2.28 -2.22 10.29
CA LEU A 169 -3.38 -1.46 9.73
C LEU A 169 -2.92 -0.13 9.12
N VAL A 170 -3.44 0.20 7.95
CA VAL A 170 -3.44 1.56 7.41
C VAL A 170 -4.88 2.01 7.21
N ILE A 171 -5.25 3.13 7.84
CA ILE A 171 -6.55 3.78 7.63
C ILE A 171 -6.37 4.85 6.57
N ASN A 172 -6.96 4.63 5.38
CA ASN A 172 -6.80 5.48 4.21
C ASN A 172 -7.99 6.44 4.04
N ARG A 173 -7.77 7.55 3.34
CA ARG A 173 -8.79 8.57 3.00
C ARG A 173 -9.50 9.15 4.22
N ILE A 174 -8.73 9.48 5.26
CA ILE A 174 -9.27 10.13 6.45
C ILE A 174 -9.72 11.54 6.11
N ARG A 175 -10.98 11.83 6.42
CA ARG A 175 -11.62 13.16 6.32
C ARG A 175 -12.00 13.66 7.70
N ASN A 176 -11.17 14.49 8.28
CA ASN A 176 -11.31 14.94 9.66
C ASN A 176 -12.70 15.56 9.98
N HIS A 177 -13.31 16.29 9.03
CA HIS A 177 -14.63 16.87 9.23
C HIS A 177 -15.73 15.82 9.35
N MET A 178 -15.67 14.72 8.57
CA MET A 178 -16.64 13.63 8.60
C MET A 178 -16.51 12.76 9.85
N MET A 179 -15.28 12.58 10.36
CA MET A 179 -15.06 11.91 11.64
C MET A 179 -15.65 12.73 12.80
N LYS A 180 -15.41 14.05 12.80
CA LYS A 180 -15.96 14.96 13.84
C LYS A 180 -17.48 15.07 13.81
N SER A 181 -18.12 14.91 12.65
CA SER A 181 -19.60 14.89 12.53
C SER A 181 -20.22 13.52 12.86
N GLY A 182 -19.42 12.46 13.04
CA GLY A 182 -19.92 11.10 13.27
C GLY A 182 -20.39 10.38 11.99
N ASP A 183 -20.10 10.93 10.81
CA ASP A 183 -20.44 10.31 9.52
C ASP A 183 -19.48 9.20 9.12
N MET A 184 -18.31 9.14 9.77
CA MET A 184 -17.28 8.11 9.63
C MET A 184 -16.79 7.68 11.01
N TYR A 185 -16.32 6.44 11.13
CA TYR A 185 -15.64 5.99 12.35
C TYR A 185 -14.37 6.82 12.60
N ASP A 186 -14.09 7.10 13.87
CA ASP A 186 -12.81 7.65 14.24
C ASP A 186 -11.72 6.54 14.32
N VAL A 187 -10.47 6.96 14.51
CA VAL A 187 -9.33 6.04 14.54
C VAL A 187 -9.44 5.06 15.70
N ASP A 188 -9.84 5.54 16.87
CA ASP A 188 -9.93 4.72 18.09
C ASP A 188 -11.04 3.68 17.98
N GLU A 189 -12.20 4.05 17.41
CA GLU A 189 -13.30 3.12 17.10
C GLU A 189 -12.83 2.00 16.14
N ILE A 190 -12.10 2.35 15.08
CA ILE A 190 -11.59 1.36 14.13
C ILE A 190 -10.60 0.42 14.80
N LEU A 191 -9.69 0.93 15.62
CA LEU A 191 -8.72 0.10 16.37
C LEU A 191 -9.40 -0.82 17.37
N GLN A 192 -10.45 -0.38 18.03
CA GLN A 192 -11.25 -1.22 18.93
C GLN A 192 -11.95 -2.37 18.18
N ILE A 193 -12.44 -2.11 16.96
CA ILE A 193 -13.13 -3.12 16.15
C ILE A 193 -12.13 -4.14 15.59
N LEU A 194 -11.02 -3.67 15.00
CA LEU A 194 -10.10 -4.53 14.24
C LEU A 194 -9.02 -5.19 15.11
N SER A 195 -8.73 -4.63 16.28
CA SER A 195 -7.78 -5.18 17.26
C SER A 195 -6.38 -5.53 16.72
N ILE A 196 -5.92 -4.79 15.71
CA ILE A 196 -4.56 -4.90 15.14
C ILE A 196 -3.83 -3.56 15.20
N ASP A 197 -2.50 -3.60 15.17
CA ASP A 197 -1.65 -2.43 15.29
C ASP A 197 -1.75 -1.49 14.09
N LEU A 198 -1.87 -0.19 14.37
CA LEU A 198 -1.88 0.87 13.38
C LEU A 198 -0.45 1.25 12.95
N ILE A 199 -0.11 1.00 11.68
CA ILE A 199 1.16 1.48 11.12
C ILE A 199 1.05 2.88 10.52
N GLY A 200 -0.14 3.35 10.19
CA GLY A 200 -0.34 4.71 9.72
C GLY A 200 -1.74 5.08 9.30
N ILE A 201 -1.90 6.38 9.16
CA ILE A 201 -3.11 6.99 8.61
C ILE A 201 -2.76 7.77 7.35
N VAL A 202 -3.63 7.77 6.35
CA VAL A 202 -3.45 8.55 5.12
C VAL A 202 -4.62 9.53 5.00
N ILE A 203 -4.30 10.81 5.00
CA ILE A 203 -5.29 11.88 4.87
C ILE A 203 -5.79 11.92 3.42
N ASP A 204 -7.09 12.11 3.24
CA ASP A 204 -7.68 12.33 1.92
C ASP A 204 -7.12 13.62 1.30
N ASP A 205 -6.49 13.50 0.13
CA ASP A 205 -5.73 14.56 -0.50
C ASP A 205 -5.89 14.49 -2.03
N ASP A 206 -6.38 15.55 -2.63
CA ASP A 206 -6.60 15.67 -4.08
C ASP A 206 -5.29 15.52 -4.88
N GLU A 207 -4.13 15.78 -4.26
CA GLU A 207 -2.83 15.56 -4.91
C GLU A 207 -2.59 14.10 -5.29
N VAL A 208 -3.20 13.14 -4.58
CA VAL A 208 -3.15 11.71 -4.96
C VAL A 208 -3.75 11.48 -6.34
N ILE A 209 -4.92 12.08 -6.61
CA ILE A 209 -5.61 11.96 -7.90
C ILE A 209 -4.80 12.64 -9.00
N LYS A 210 -4.32 13.85 -8.74
CA LYS A 210 -3.53 14.65 -9.71
C LYS A 210 -2.21 13.96 -10.07
N ALA A 211 -1.51 13.41 -9.08
CA ALA A 211 -0.27 12.68 -9.26
C ALA A 211 -0.50 11.38 -10.06
N SER A 212 -1.51 10.59 -9.65
CA SER A 212 -1.87 9.36 -10.35
C SER A 212 -2.26 9.60 -11.81
N HIS A 213 -2.96 10.69 -12.12
CA HIS A 213 -3.28 11.07 -13.50
C HIS A 213 -2.04 11.35 -14.36
N LYS A 214 -0.94 11.76 -13.74
CA LYS A 214 0.37 11.98 -14.38
C LYS A 214 1.25 10.72 -14.42
N GLY A 215 0.79 9.60 -13.87
CA GLY A 215 1.60 8.40 -13.71
C GLY A 215 2.73 8.59 -12.67
N GLU A 216 2.47 9.36 -11.63
CA GLU A 216 3.43 9.65 -10.57
C GLU A 216 2.84 9.29 -9.19
N PRO A 217 3.51 8.47 -8.39
CA PRO A 217 3.16 8.31 -6.98
C PRO A 217 3.24 9.63 -6.23
N VAL A 218 2.23 9.92 -5.39
CA VAL A 218 2.20 11.18 -4.61
C VAL A 218 3.36 11.30 -3.61
N ALA A 219 4.01 10.20 -3.27
CA ALA A 219 5.20 10.18 -2.43
C ALA A 219 6.35 11.06 -2.96
N PHE A 220 6.35 11.42 -4.25
CA PHE A 220 7.28 12.40 -4.83
C PHE A 220 6.97 13.85 -4.46
N HIS A 221 5.77 14.15 -3.99
CA HIS A 221 5.29 15.50 -3.71
C HIS A 221 5.45 15.83 -2.22
N PRO A 222 6.57 16.37 -1.74
CA PRO A 222 6.89 16.45 -0.30
C PRO A 222 5.91 17.29 0.51
N ASN A 223 5.18 18.20 -0.14
CA ASN A 223 4.22 19.09 0.51
C ASN A 223 2.79 18.52 0.59
N SER A 224 2.51 17.38 -0.06
CA SER A 224 1.22 16.70 0.01
C SER A 224 1.06 16.02 1.38
N LYS A 225 -0.12 16.13 1.97
CA LYS A 225 -0.46 15.46 3.24
C LYS A 225 -0.40 13.95 3.11
N ALA A 226 -0.90 13.41 2.00
CA ALA A 226 -0.82 11.99 1.71
C ALA A 226 0.62 11.52 1.52
N SER A 227 1.49 12.30 0.86
CA SER A 227 2.91 12.00 0.73
C SER A 227 3.60 11.89 2.09
N ILE A 228 3.36 12.85 2.98
CA ILE A 228 3.88 12.82 4.35
C ILE A 228 3.41 11.55 5.08
N SER A 229 2.12 11.19 4.93
CA SER A 229 1.55 9.97 5.49
C SER A 229 2.29 8.71 5.00
N TYR A 230 2.45 8.54 3.69
CA TYR A 230 3.13 7.37 3.11
C TYR A 230 4.62 7.30 3.48
N ARG A 231 5.32 8.43 3.51
CA ARG A 231 6.72 8.49 3.98
C ARG A 231 6.84 8.10 5.46
N ASN A 232 5.91 8.51 6.31
CA ASN A 232 5.89 8.11 7.71
C ASN A 232 5.56 6.63 7.89
N ILE A 233 4.70 6.05 7.05
CA ILE A 233 4.44 4.60 7.01
C ILE A 233 5.74 3.86 6.64
N ALA A 234 6.43 4.29 5.58
CA ALA A 234 7.70 3.70 5.16
C ALA A 234 8.76 3.75 6.28
N ARG A 235 8.89 4.87 6.98
CA ARG A 235 9.80 5.00 8.14
C ARG A 235 9.46 4.00 9.26
N ARG A 236 8.18 3.78 9.54
CA ARG A 236 7.75 2.77 10.54
C ARG A 236 8.00 1.34 10.06
N ILE A 237 7.88 1.05 8.75
CA ILE A 237 8.31 -0.23 8.17
C ILE A 237 9.80 -0.45 8.43
N LEU A 238 10.62 0.61 8.36
CA LEU A 238 12.05 0.57 8.67
C LEU A 238 12.38 0.49 10.18
N GLY A 239 11.35 0.43 11.05
CA GLY A 239 11.51 0.34 12.51
C GLY A 239 11.69 1.68 13.22
N GLU A 240 11.50 2.81 12.53
CA GLU A 240 11.58 4.11 13.18
C GLU A 240 10.34 4.43 14.00
N THR A 241 10.53 5.03 15.17
CA THR A 241 9.44 5.59 15.97
C THR A 241 9.04 6.95 15.43
N VAL A 242 7.94 7.01 14.68
CA VAL A 242 7.42 8.25 14.09
C VAL A 242 6.03 8.52 14.67
N PRO A 243 5.75 9.71 15.24
CA PRO A 243 4.40 10.05 15.68
C PRO A 243 3.38 9.98 14.55
N LEU A 244 2.15 9.60 14.85
CA LEU A 244 1.05 9.69 13.87
C LEU A 244 0.84 11.15 13.47
N GLN A 245 0.49 11.36 12.21
CA GLN A 245 0.22 12.70 11.70
C GLN A 245 -1.01 13.29 12.42
N SER A 246 -0.89 14.52 12.91
CA SER A 246 -2.01 15.21 13.56
C SER A 246 -3.15 15.45 12.57
N LEU A 247 -4.36 15.08 12.97
CA LEU A 247 -5.60 15.34 12.22
C LEU A 247 -6.13 16.76 12.47
N GLU A 248 -5.57 17.50 13.43
CA GLU A 248 -5.97 18.89 13.70
C GLU A 248 -5.34 19.85 12.66
N ASN A 249 -6.15 20.75 12.11
CA ASN A 249 -5.63 21.84 11.28
C ASN A 249 -4.69 22.71 12.12
N GLU A 250 -3.50 23.03 11.62
CA GLU A 250 -2.53 23.90 12.26
C GLU A 250 -3.10 25.25 12.72
N LYS A 251 -4.21 25.72 12.10
CA LYS A 251 -4.95 26.90 12.55
C LYS A 251 -5.55 26.77 13.96
N GLY A 252 -5.87 25.54 14.41
CA GLY A 252 -6.42 25.30 15.76
C GLY A 252 -5.37 25.40 16.86
N VAL A 253 -4.13 25.04 16.59
CA VAL A 253 -3.01 25.13 17.55
C VAL A 253 -2.64 26.59 17.79
N PHE A 254 -2.59 27.40 16.73
CA PHE A 254 -2.32 28.86 16.87
C PHE A 254 -3.43 29.60 17.65
N GLN A 255 -4.68 29.21 17.51
CA GLN A 255 -5.77 29.80 18.30
C GLN A 255 -5.74 29.34 19.76
N LYS A 256 -5.39 28.08 20.05
CA LYS A 256 -5.22 27.61 21.44
C LYS A 256 -4.02 28.27 22.13
N VAL A 257 -2.91 28.47 21.42
CA VAL A 257 -1.73 29.19 21.94
C VAL A 257 -2.06 30.67 22.17
N LYS A 258 -2.74 31.35 21.24
CA LYS A 258 -3.19 32.75 21.46
C LYS A 258 -4.13 32.88 22.67
N LYS A 259 -5.05 31.92 22.87
CA LYS A 259 -5.97 31.91 24.01
C LYS A 259 -5.26 31.62 25.33
N PHE A 260 -4.19 30.82 25.31
CA PHE A 260 -3.38 30.51 26.49
C PHE A 260 -2.45 31.67 26.91
N PHE A 261 -1.96 32.45 25.96
CA PHE A 261 -1.09 33.61 26.22
C PHE A 261 -1.82 34.96 26.31
N GLY A 262 -3.17 34.98 26.30
CA GLY A 262 -3.95 36.19 26.60
C GLY A 262 -3.76 37.36 25.61
N ILE A 263 -3.28 37.12 24.40
CA ILE A 263 -3.07 38.18 23.39
C ILE A 263 -4.43 38.50 22.74
N ARG A 264 -5.07 39.56 23.21
CA ARG A 264 -6.22 40.18 22.54
C ARG A 264 -5.73 40.97 21.33
N SER A 265 -6.36 40.75 20.18
CA SER A 265 -6.22 41.59 18.97
C SER A 265 -6.86 42.94 19.17
#